data_d24955afa7fdfe44eed23cd0015acdc4
#
_entry.id   d24955afa7fdfe44eed23cd0015acdc4
#
_cell.length_a   1.000
_cell.length_b   1.000
_cell.length_c   1.000
_cell.angle_alpha   90.00
_cell.angle_beta   90.00
_cell.angle_gamma   90.00
#
_symmetry.space_group_name_H-M   'P 1'
#
loop_
_entity.id
_entity.type
_entity.pdbx_description
1 polymer ?
#
loop_
_entity_poly.entity_id
_entity_poly.type
_entity_poly.pdbx_seq_one_letter_code
_entity_poly.pdbx_strand_id
1 'polypeptide(L)'
;MLKVLTTGRLAAKFYAAVQANELPVQLRLVEHPQQSDFDWADCLACFPVSADFALHRIPWIHSFGAGIDGFVQRKDLHPRLRLSRTTGDLGKKMGEFCLCHLLSFLQNYDAVAKNKETKNWQQRPTKSIRDQTVMILGTGKMAQGVAHTLRCLGAHIIGVNNSGRADEAHFERCMKMAAVPTLAAQVGCIINTLPLHENTQSLIDLPWLSHFREALLINVGRGPTLVTDDLQPAFAKRYLDYAVLDVFDIEPLPQDSWLWQHPQVFVSPHQAAITDVHDVMKSFTQALHAYELNLQSEVFADLSRGY
;
A
#
# COMPACT_ATOMS: atom_id res chain seq x y z
N MET A 1 -1.14 11.82 32.29
CA MET A 1 -0.39 10.87 31.46
C MET A 1 -1.38 10.27 30.49
N LEU A 2 -1.08 10.27 29.21
CA LEU A 2 -1.95 9.77 28.14
C LEU A 2 -2.19 8.26 28.30
N LYS A 3 -3.45 7.84 28.26
CA LYS A 3 -3.85 6.44 28.39
C LYS A 3 -3.91 5.79 27.01
N VAL A 4 -3.02 4.84 26.75
CA VAL A 4 -2.91 4.15 25.45
C VAL A 4 -3.37 2.72 25.59
N LEU A 5 -4.39 2.33 24.82
CA LEU A 5 -4.82 0.94 24.67
C LEU A 5 -4.15 0.33 23.44
N THR A 6 -3.61 -0.87 23.58
CA THR A 6 -3.12 -1.65 22.45
C THR A 6 -3.65 -3.08 22.47
N THR A 7 -4.02 -3.59 21.28
CA THR A 7 -4.63 -4.92 21.14
C THR A 7 -4.31 -5.52 19.76
N GLY A 8 -4.46 -6.84 19.64
CA GLY A 8 -4.32 -7.57 18.38
C GLY A 8 -2.86 -7.77 17.91
N ARG A 9 -2.69 -8.00 16.62
CA ARG A 9 -1.37 -8.28 16.03
C ARG A 9 -0.39 -7.14 16.30
N LEU A 10 0.85 -7.44 16.65
CA LEU A 10 1.94 -6.56 17.08
C LEU A 10 1.77 -5.88 18.44
N ALA A 11 0.61 -5.92 19.09
CA ALA A 11 0.36 -5.22 20.35
C ALA A 11 1.37 -5.58 21.46
N ALA A 12 1.69 -6.86 21.64
CA ALA A 12 2.67 -7.29 22.65
C ALA A 12 4.09 -6.77 22.35
N LYS A 13 4.50 -6.76 21.08
CA LYS A 13 5.81 -6.20 20.65
C LYS A 13 5.83 -4.69 20.83
N PHE A 14 4.74 -4.02 20.50
CA PHE A 14 4.59 -2.58 20.69
C PHE A 14 4.64 -2.22 22.18
N TYR A 15 3.91 -2.97 23.04
CA TYR A 15 3.94 -2.80 24.48
C TYR A 15 5.37 -2.88 25.03
N ALA A 16 6.10 -3.94 24.69
CA ALA A 16 7.48 -4.11 25.12
C ALA A 16 8.40 -2.97 24.63
N ALA A 17 8.23 -2.52 23.39
CA ALA A 17 9.02 -1.44 22.83
C ALA A 17 8.72 -0.09 23.50
N VAL A 18 7.46 0.22 23.81
CA VAL A 18 7.07 1.45 24.53
C VAL A 18 7.70 1.46 25.94
N GLN A 19 7.68 0.32 26.65
CA GLN A 19 8.31 0.20 27.97
C GLN A 19 9.84 0.37 27.89
N ALA A 20 10.48 -0.27 26.92
CA ALA A 20 11.93 -0.19 26.73
C ALA A 20 12.42 1.22 26.35
N ASN A 21 11.57 2.03 25.73
CA ASN A 21 11.88 3.43 25.38
C ASN A 21 11.35 4.44 26.42
N GLU A 22 10.81 3.98 27.54
CA GLU A 22 10.30 4.81 28.65
C GLU A 22 9.38 5.95 28.19
N LEU A 23 8.52 5.69 27.20
CA LEU A 23 7.60 6.73 26.69
C LEU A 23 6.62 7.17 27.80
N PRO A 24 6.31 8.49 27.90
CA PRO A 24 5.52 9.06 28.99
C PRO A 24 4.01 8.78 28.85
N VAL A 25 3.63 7.51 28.68
CA VAL A 25 2.25 7.07 28.50
C VAL A 25 1.86 6.00 29.51
N GLN A 26 0.56 5.95 29.88
CA GLN A 26 0.00 4.84 30.63
C GLN A 26 -0.51 3.80 29.64
N LEU A 27 0.25 2.72 29.44
CA LEU A 27 -0.02 1.72 28.41
C LEU A 27 -0.77 0.51 28.99
N ARG A 28 -1.82 0.08 28.29
CA ARG A 28 -2.59 -1.14 28.58
C ARG A 28 -2.56 -2.05 27.37
N LEU A 29 -2.07 -3.29 27.55
CA LEU A 29 -2.15 -4.37 26.56
C LEU A 29 -3.32 -5.29 26.92
N VAL A 30 -4.22 -5.51 25.96
CA VAL A 30 -5.37 -6.42 26.14
C VAL A 30 -5.49 -7.30 24.89
N GLU A 31 -5.47 -8.61 25.10
CA GLU A 31 -5.58 -9.58 24.01
C GLU A 31 -7.05 -9.71 23.54
N HIS A 32 -7.99 -9.76 24.48
CA HIS A 32 -9.43 -9.84 24.23
C HIS A 32 -10.14 -8.63 24.85
N PRO A 33 -10.15 -7.48 24.16
CA PRO A 33 -10.66 -6.24 24.73
C PRO A 33 -12.18 -6.28 24.92
N GLN A 34 -12.63 -5.58 25.95
CA GLN A 34 -14.03 -5.28 26.22
C GLN A 34 -14.29 -3.80 25.96
N GLN A 35 -15.57 -3.38 25.83
CA GLN A 35 -15.90 -1.97 25.62
C GLN A 35 -15.30 -1.06 26.69
N SER A 36 -15.24 -1.50 27.96
CA SER A 36 -14.63 -0.76 29.04
C SER A 36 -13.14 -0.44 28.87
N ASP A 37 -12.41 -1.23 28.07
CA ASP A 37 -11.01 -0.94 27.76
C ASP A 37 -10.91 0.21 26.76
N PHE A 38 -11.80 0.27 25.76
CA PHE A 38 -11.90 1.40 24.85
C PHE A 38 -12.37 2.66 25.56
N ASP A 39 -13.33 2.55 26.47
CA ASP A 39 -13.84 3.69 27.28
C ASP A 39 -12.78 4.27 28.22
N TRP A 40 -11.77 3.49 28.59
CA TRP A 40 -10.65 3.92 29.41
C TRP A 40 -9.61 4.70 28.63
N ALA A 41 -9.49 4.47 27.32
CA ALA A 41 -8.37 4.94 26.50
C ALA A 41 -8.55 6.37 25.98
N ASP A 42 -7.47 7.15 26.04
CA ASP A 42 -7.33 8.43 25.32
C ASP A 42 -6.77 8.21 23.92
N CYS A 43 -6.02 7.10 23.73
CA CYS A 43 -5.44 6.70 22.45
C CYS A 43 -5.61 5.20 22.23
N LEU A 44 -6.00 4.81 21.01
CA LEU A 44 -6.01 3.42 20.55
C LEU A 44 -4.88 3.20 19.56
N ALA A 45 -3.94 2.31 19.88
CA ALA A 45 -2.80 1.96 19.02
C ALA A 45 -2.89 0.49 18.57
N CYS A 46 -3.36 0.24 17.35
CA CYS A 46 -3.60 -1.10 16.83
C CYS A 46 -3.84 -1.10 15.31
N PHE A 47 -4.02 -2.29 14.72
CA PHE A 47 -4.72 -2.43 13.43
C PHE A 47 -6.23 -2.20 13.62
N PRO A 48 -7.02 -2.01 12.53
CA PRO A 48 -8.47 -1.87 12.64
C PRO A 48 -9.10 -2.97 13.51
N VAL A 49 -9.98 -2.57 14.41
CA VAL A 49 -10.72 -3.46 15.32
C VAL A 49 -12.15 -3.69 14.81
N SER A 50 -12.82 -4.73 15.35
CA SER A 50 -14.22 -5.04 15.03
C SER A 50 -15.12 -3.81 15.17
N ALA A 51 -16.16 -3.75 14.32
CA ALA A 51 -17.20 -2.73 14.39
C ALA A 51 -18.08 -2.85 15.65
N ASP A 52 -18.01 -3.97 16.38
CA ASP A 52 -18.77 -4.20 17.62
C ASP A 52 -18.32 -3.27 18.77
N PHE A 53 -17.11 -2.71 18.68
CA PHE A 53 -16.58 -1.78 19.68
C PHE A 53 -16.83 -0.33 19.27
N ALA A 54 -17.41 0.47 20.15
CA ALA A 54 -17.63 1.89 19.93
C ALA A 54 -16.36 2.71 20.22
N LEU A 55 -15.94 3.53 19.24
CA LEU A 55 -14.70 4.34 19.30
C LEU A 55 -14.97 5.84 19.48
N HIS A 56 -16.23 6.26 19.65
CA HIS A 56 -16.63 7.68 19.70
C HIS A 56 -16.02 8.50 20.84
N ARG A 57 -15.46 7.83 21.86
CA ARG A 57 -14.79 8.48 23.01
C ARG A 57 -13.28 8.63 22.84
N ILE A 58 -12.68 8.01 21.83
CA ILE A 58 -11.22 7.98 21.65
C ILE A 58 -10.80 9.13 20.72
N PRO A 59 -10.16 10.18 21.26
CA PRO A 59 -9.78 11.36 20.48
C PRO A 59 -8.56 11.12 19.58
N TRP A 60 -7.74 10.09 19.85
CA TRP A 60 -6.60 9.76 19.03
C TRP A 60 -6.54 8.25 18.71
N ILE A 61 -6.40 7.93 17.44
CA ILE A 61 -6.11 6.56 16.98
C ILE A 61 -4.76 6.57 16.26
N HIS A 62 -3.89 5.62 16.57
CA HIS A 62 -2.67 5.32 15.83
C HIS A 62 -2.81 3.98 15.13
N SER A 63 -2.98 4.00 13.81
CA SER A 63 -3.02 2.79 13.00
C SER A 63 -1.64 2.15 12.88
N PHE A 64 -1.52 0.86 13.18
CA PHE A 64 -0.29 0.10 12.94
C PHE A 64 0.00 -0.15 11.47
N GLY A 65 -0.99 0.04 10.60
CA GLY A 65 -0.82 -0.01 9.15
C GLY A 65 -0.69 1.38 8.52
N ALA A 66 -0.19 1.43 7.28
CA ALA A 66 -0.21 2.63 6.46
C ALA A 66 -1.62 2.96 5.95
N GLY A 67 -2.41 1.93 5.65
CA GLY A 67 -3.82 2.05 5.28
C GLY A 67 -4.70 2.32 6.49
N ILE A 68 -5.67 3.19 6.32
CA ILE A 68 -6.59 3.64 7.38
C ILE A 68 -8.05 3.38 7.05
N ASP A 69 -8.33 2.71 5.94
CA ASP A 69 -9.68 2.48 5.41
C ASP A 69 -10.60 1.86 6.48
N GLY A 70 -10.12 0.86 7.22
CA GLY A 70 -10.88 0.21 8.28
C GLY A 70 -11.23 1.10 9.48
N PHE A 71 -10.60 2.29 9.61
CA PHE A 71 -11.02 3.30 10.58
C PHE A 71 -11.91 4.35 9.92
N VAL A 72 -11.52 4.91 8.77
CA VAL A 72 -12.25 6.02 8.12
C VAL A 72 -13.67 5.64 7.70
N GLN A 73 -13.92 4.37 7.37
CA GLN A 73 -15.26 3.87 7.01
C GLN A 73 -16.21 3.77 8.21
N ARG A 74 -15.72 3.91 9.45
CA ARG A 74 -16.54 3.84 10.65
C ARG A 74 -17.35 5.13 10.84
N LYS A 75 -18.60 4.98 11.30
CA LYS A 75 -19.51 6.11 11.58
C LYS A 75 -19.47 6.57 13.04
N ASP A 76 -18.82 5.79 13.90
CA ASP A 76 -18.77 5.95 15.35
C ASP A 76 -17.44 6.53 15.86
N LEU A 77 -16.80 7.37 15.05
CA LEU A 77 -15.53 7.99 15.42
C LEU A 77 -15.74 9.27 16.25
N HIS A 78 -14.74 9.61 17.07
CA HIS A 78 -14.76 10.85 17.83
C HIS A 78 -14.84 12.08 16.88
N PRO A 79 -15.69 13.11 17.15
CA PRO A 79 -15.86 14.27 16.25
C PRO A 79 -14.57 15.06 15.98
N ARG A 80 -13.60 14.99 16.90
CA ARG A 80 -12.28 15.64 16.78
C ARG A 80 -11.17 14.61 16.70
N LEU A 81 -11.44 13.47 16.06
CA LEU A 81 -10.45 12.40 15.94
C LEU A 81 -9.17 12.92 15.25
N ARG A 82 -8.04 12.63 15.88
CA ARG A 82 -6.73 12.66 15.23
C ARG A 82 -6.35 11.23 14.88
N LEU A 83 -6.24 10.91 13.62
CA LEU A 83 -5.88 9.58 13.14
C LEU A 83 -4.45 9.62 12.59
N SER A 84 -3.52 9.02 13.32
CA SER A 84 -2.15 8.83 12.85
C SER A 84 -1.95 7.40 12.32
N ARG A 85 -0.93 7.23 11.48
CA ARG A 85 -0.67 5.94 10.84
C ARG A 85 0.82 5.65 10.74
N THR A 86 1.15 4.38 10.67
CA THR A 86 2.52 3.95 10.42
C THR A 86 2.88 4.20 8.97
N THR A 87 3.89 5.05 8.74
CA THR A 87 4.49 5.29 7.43
C THR A 87 5.91 4.76 7.36
N GLY A 88 6.73 4.99 8.40
CA GLY A 88 8.06 4.42 8.60
C GLY A 88 8.86 4.20 7.32
N ASP A 89 9.45 3.03 7.20
CA ASP A 89 10.17 2.56 6.01
C ASP A 89 9.29 1.67 5.09
N LEU A 90 7.96 1.66 5.31
CA LEU A 90 7.04 0.82 4.52
C LEU A 90 7.11 1.10 3.02
N GLY A 91 7.32 2.36 2.62
CA GLY A 91 7.49 2.71 1.21
C GLY A 91 8.73 2.07 0.58
N LYS A 92 9.83 1.90 1.33
CA LYS A 92 11.04 1.20 0.86
C LYS A 92 10.78 -0.30 0.73
N LYS A 93 10.13 -0.92 1.73
CA LYS A 93 9.74 -2.35 1.68
C LYS A 93 8.86 -2.63 0.46
N MET A 94 7.87 -1.77 0.22
CA MET A 94 7.02 -1.84 -0.99
C MET A 94 7.84 -1.67 -2.26
N GLY A 95 8.87 -0.79 -2.25
CA GLY A 95 9.80 -0.61 -3.35
C GLY A 95 10.60 -1.88 -3.65
N GLU A 96 11.07 -2.59 -2.63
CA GLU A 96 11.77 -3.88 -2.77
C GLU A 96 10.86 -4.96 -3.37
N PHE A 97 9.59 -5.03 -2.92
CA PHE A 97 8.60 -5.93 -3.50
C PHE A 97 8.35 -5.63 -4.99
N CYS A 98 8.07 -4.36 -5.31
CA CYS A 98 7.86 -3.95 -6.70
C CYS A 98 9.09 -4.20 -7.58
N LEU A 99 10.29 -3.94 -7.06
CA LEU A 99 11.55 -4.20 -7.76
C LEU A 99 11.75 -5.68 -8.05
N CYS A 100 11.49 -6.56 -7.07
CA CYS A 100 11.59 -8.00 -7.24
C CYS A 100 10.73 -8.48 -8.42
N HIS A 101 9.47 -8.07 -8.47
CA HIS A 101 8.53 -8.47 -9.51
C HIS A 101 8.85 -7.83 -10.88
N LEU A 102 9.25 -6.55 -10.87
CA LEU A 102 9.68 -5.88 -12.11
C LEU A 102 10.90 -6.58 -12.72
N LEU A 103 11.92 -6.89 -11.93
CA LEU A 103 13.10 -7.61 -12.41
C LEU A 103 12.76 -9.03 -12.87
N SER A 104 11.91 -9.75 -12.14
CA SER A 104 11.44 -11.09 -12.54
C SER A 104 10.76 -11.05 -13.91
N PHE A 105 9.91 -10.07 -14.16
CA PHE A 105 9.25 -9.85 -15.45
C PHE A 105 10.27 -9.51 -16.55
N LEU A 106 11.15 -8.53 -16.32
CA LEU A 106 12.15 -8.08 -17.31
C LEU A 106 13.16 -9.18 -17.69
N GLN A 107 13.48 -10.07 -16.74
CA GLN A 107 14.42 -11.18 -16.95
C GLN A 107 13.73 -12.47 -17.39
N ASN A 108 12.42 -12.47 -17.65
CA ASN A 108 11.63 -13.66 -17.99
C ASN A 108 11.81 -14.81 -16.99
N TYR A 109 11.85 -14.48 -15.69
CA TYR A 109 12.24 -15.44 -14.64
C TYR A 109 11.36 -16.69 -14.63
N ASP A 110 10.04 -16.56 -14.76
CA ASP A 110 9.10 -17.68 -14.75
C ASP A 110 9.35 -18.65 -15.92
N ALA A 111 9.63 -18.11 -17.10
CA ALA A 111 9.95 -18.93 -18.28
C ALA A 111 11.30 -19.65 -18.12
N VAL A 112 12.29 -18.99 -17.49
CA VAL A 112 13.60 -19.61 -17.18
C VAL A 112 13.45 -20.68 -16.10
N ALA A 113 12.64 -20.46 -15.06
CA ALA A 113 12.34 -21.45 -14.04
C ALA A 113 11.69 -22.70 -14.64
N LYS A 114 10.71 -22.52 -15.54
CA LYS A 114 10.08 -23.61 -16.27
C LYS A 114 11.06 -24.37 -17.19
N ASN A 115 11.99 -23.66 -17.83
CA ASN A 115 13.04 -24.28 -18.64
C ASN A 115 13.95 -25.20 -17.80
N LYS A 116 14.25 -24.80 -16.54
CA LYS A 116 15.00 -25.63 -15.58
C LYS A 116 14.26 -26.96 -15.31
N GLU A 117 12.96 -26.91 -15.06
CA GLU A 117 12.14 -28.10 -14.81
C GLU A 117 12.15 -29.08 -15.99
N THR A 118 12.07 -28.54 -17.22
CA THR A 118 12.07 -29.32 -18.46
C THR A 118 13.49 -29.61 -18.99
N LYS A 119 14.56 -29.22 -18.28
CA LYS A 119 15.97 -29.35 -18.70
C LYS A 119 16.23 -28.73 -20.07
N ASN A 120 15.52 -27.65 -20.42
CA ASN A 120 15.64 -26.95 -21.68
C ASN A 120 16.66 -25.81 -21.57
N TRP A 121 17.81 -25.89 -22.26
CA TRP A 121 18.82 -24.83 -22.29
C TRP A 121 18.47 -23.82 -23.39
N GLN A 122 17.56 -22.88 -23.08
CA GLN A 122 17.09 -21.85 -24.01
C GLN A 122 17.31 -20.45 -23.46
N GLN A 123 18.04 -19.61 -24.18
CA GLN A 123 18.15 -18.19 -23.89
C GLN A 123 16.82 -17.46 -24.17
N ARG A 124 16.51 -16.45 -23.37
CA ARG A 124 15.34 -15.58 -23.54
C ARG A 124 15.82 -14.13 -23.67
N PRO A 125 15.17 -13.30 -24.49
CA PRO A 125 15.42 -11.86 -24.49
C PRO A 125 15.15 -11.27 -23.12
N THR A 126 16.04 -10.41 -22.64
CA THR A 126 15.87 -9.70 -21.38
C THR A 126 15.82 -8.19 -21.63
N LYS A 127 15.24 -7.44 -20.70
CA LYS A 127 15.19 -5.98 -20.76
C LYS A 127 15.92 -5.40 -19.55
N SER A 128 16.57 -4.25 -19.71
CA SER A 128 17.21 -3.54 -18.59
C SER A 128 16.18 -2.66 -17.88
N ILE A 129 16.29 -2.56 -16.56
CA ILE A 129 15.43 -1.67 -15.75
C ILE A 129 15.63 -0.19 -16.13
N ARG A 130 16.85 0.19 -16.53
CA ARG A 130 17.18 1.57 -16.94
C ARG A 130 16.49 2.02 -18.22
N ASP A 131 15.99 1.07 -19.01
CA ASP A 131 15.25 1.36 -20.24
C ASP A 131 13.73 1.34 -19.99
N GLN A 132 13.30 1.22 -18.73
CA GLN A 132 11.88 1.11 -18.39
C GLN A 132 11.31 2.45 -17.97
N THR A 133 10.17 2.79 -18.57
CA THR A 133 9.27 3.82 -18.04
C THR A 133 8.25 3.15 -17.12
N VAL A 134 8.30 3.52 -15.85
CA VAL A 134 7.40 3.01 -14.80
C VAL A 134 6.42 4.11 -14.42
N MET A 135 5.13 3.84 -14.55
CA MET A 135 4.06 4.73 -14.13
C MET A 135 3.55 4.32 -12.75
N ILE A 136 3.60 5.23 -11.78
CA ILE A 136 3.12 5.00 -10.42
C ILE A 136 1.84 5.81 -10.21
N LEU A 137 0.72 5.11 -9.96
CA LEU A 137 -0.56 5.71 -9.61
C LEU A 137 -0.56 6.03 -8.12
N GLY A 138 -0.71 7.32 -7.82
CA GLY A 138 -0.43 7.90 -6.50
C GLY A 138 0.99 8.44 -6.39
N THR A 139 1.18 9.49 -5.57
CA THR A 139 2.50 10.13 -5.32
C THR A 139 2.72 10.39 -3.82
N GLY A 140 2.01 9.64 -2.98
CA GLY A 140 2.14 9.67 -1.53
C GLY A 140 3.39 8.97 -1.02
N LYS A 141 3.56 8.86 0.30
CA LYS A 141 4.77 8.28 0.95
C LYS A 141 5.13 6.88 0.46
N MET A 142 4.13 6.01 0.22
CA MET A 142 4.38 4.66 -0.31
C MET A 142 4.95 4.75 -1.73
N ALA A 143 4.31 5.53 -2.61
CA ALA A 143 4.77 5.77 -3.96
C ALA A 143 6.17 6.39 -4.04
N GLN A 144 6.49 7.33 -3.14
CA GLN A 144 7.83 7.96 -3.04
C GLN A 144 8.91 6.93 -2.72
N GLY A 145 8.63 5.99 -1.81
CA GLY A 145 9.57 4.90 -1.48
C GLY A 145 9.79 3.95 -2.66
N VAL A 146 8.71 3.57 -3.36
CA VAL A 146 8.78 2.77 -4.60
C VAL A 146 9.58 3.51 -5.67
N ALA A 147 9.25 4.78 -5.93
CA ALA A 147 9.92 5.62 -6.91
C ALA A 147 11.42 5.75 -6.61
N HIS A 148 11.78 6.01 -5.35
CA HIS A 148 13.18 6.09 -4.92
C HIS A 148 13.94 4.79 -5.23
N THR A 149 13.39 3.63 -4.83
CA THR A 149 14.03 2.32 -5.04
C THR A 149 14.30 2.05 -6.52
N LEU A 150 13.32 2.31 -7.39
CA LEU A 150 13.45 2.03 -8.83
C LEU A 150 14.37 3.04 -9.54
N ARG A 151 14.33 4.33 -9.14
CA ARG A 151 15.22 5.37 -9.69
C ARG A 151 16.68 5.12 -9.38
N CYS A 152 17.00 4.60 -8.20
CA CYS A 152 18.38 4.23 -7.85
C CYS A 152 19.01 3.23 -8.84
N LEU A 153 18.17 2.46 -9.56
CA LEU A 153 18.58 1.52 -10.59
C LEU A 153 18.44 2.05 -12.01
N GLY A 154 18.03 3.32 -12.15
CA GLY A 154 17.95 4.03 -13.42
C GLY A 154 16.61 3.94 -14.15
N ALA A 155 15.53 3.45 -13.52
CA ALA A 155 14.21 3.49 -14.13
C ALA A 155 13.67 4.94 -14.27
N HIS A 156 12.93 5.21 -15.34
CA HIS A 156 12.23 6.47 -15.58
C HIS A 156 10.87 6.47 -14.89
N ILE A 157 10.66 7.31 -13.89
CA ILE A 157 9.46 7.27 -13.06
C ILE A 157 8.51 8.41 -13.38
N ILE A 158 7.27 8.06 -13.75
CA ILE A 158 6.16 8.97 -13.96
C ILE A 158 5.15 8.79 -12.82
N GLY A 159 4.89 9.87 -12.07
CA GLY A 159 3.83 9.89 -11.07
C GLY A 159 2.48 10.31 -11.68
N VAL A 160 1.39 9.73 -11.20
CA VAL A 160 0.02 10.13 -11.58
C VAL A 160 -0.78 10.45 -10.33
N ASN A 161 -1.36 11.65 -10.26
CA ASN A 161 -2.23 12.08 -9.17
C ASN A 161 -3.25 13.13 -9.65
N ASN A 162 -4.12 13.59 -8.74
CA ASN A 162 -5.16 14.56 -9.06
C ASN A 162 -4.61 15.97 -9.38
N SER A 163 -3.48 16.37 -8.76
CA SER A 163 -2.91 17.70 -8.96
C SER A 163 -2.04 17.82 -10.21
N GLY A 164 -1.48 16.74 -10.69
CA GLY A 164 -0.45 16.71 -11.73
C GLY A 164 0.90 17.24 -11.24
N ARG A 165 1.13 17.31 -9.93
CA ARG A 165 2.35 17.82 -9.30
C ARG A 165 2.83 16.83 -8.24
N ALA A 166 4.13 16.58 -8.20
CA ALA A 166 4.79 15.77 -7.18
C ALA A 166 6.22 16.27 -6.97
N ASP A 167 6.87 15.76 -5.93
CA ASP A 167 8.27 16.06 -5.62
C ASP A 167 9.18 15.51 -6.73
N GLU A 168 9.94 16.40 -7.37
CA GLU A 168 10.90 16.08 -8.45
C GLU A 168 12.06 15.21 -7.96
N ALA A 169 12.30 15.17 -6.66
CA ALA A 169 13.28 14.24 -6.08
C ALA A 169 12.90 12.77 -6.29
N HIS A 170 11.60 12.47 -6.43
CA HIS A 170 11.09 11.12 -6.59
C HIS A 170 10.59 10.81 -8.00
N PHE A 171 10.02 11.80 -8.70
CA PHE A 171 9.35 11.61 -9.98
C PHE A 171 9.98 12.52 -11.04
N GLU A 172 10.36 11.96 -12.19
CA GLU A 172 10.88 12.76 -13.32
C GLU A 172 9.78 13.64 -13.92
N ARG A 173 8.56 13.13 -13.89
CA ARG A 173 7.36 13.82 -14.35
C ARG A 173 6.19 13.42 -13.47
N CYS A 174 5.27 14.35 -13.26
CA CYS A 174 3.97 14.06 -12.66
C CYS A 174 2.86 14.59 -13.58
N MET A 175 1.76 13.82 -13.68
CA MET A 175 0.62 14.18 -14.51
C MET A 175 -0.71 13.87 -13.82
N LYS A 176 -1.79 14.44 -14.36
CA LYS A 176 -3.14 14.09 -13.98
C LYS A 176 -3.57 12.79 -14.68
N MET A 177 -4.54 12.07 -14.09
CA MET A 177 -5.09 10.84 -14.65
C MET A 177 -5.56 11.00 -16.10
N ALA A 178 -6.21 12.11 -16.44
CA ALA A 178 -6.71 12.38 -17.80
C ALA A 178 -5.59 12.48 -18.86
N ALA A 179 -4.34 12.69 -18.45
CA ALA A 179 -3.21 12.78 -19.37
C ALA A 179 -2.52 11.41 -19.61
N VAL A 180 -2.89 10.35 -18.88
CA VAL A 180 -2.30 9.01 -18.99
C VAL A 180 -2.30 8.49 -20.43
N PRO A 181 -3.37 8.63 -21.24
CA PRO A 181 -3.39 8.14 -22.61
C PRO A 181 -2.25 8.69 -23.49
N THR A 182 -1.74 9.88 -23.19
CA THR A 182 -0.69 10.53 -24.01
C THR A 182 0.67 9.87 -23.88
N LEU A 183 0.92 9.11 -22.82
CA LEU A 183 2.20 8.45 -22.53
C LEU A 183 2.09 6.93 -22.34
N ALA A 184 0.88 6.39 -22.27
CA ALA A 184 0.65 4.99 -21.92
C ALA A 184 1.42 4.01 -22.83
N ALA A 185 1.57 4.32 -24.13
CA ALA A 185 2.30 3.47 -25.07
C ALA A 185 3.81 3.33 -24.76
N GLN A 186 4.39 4.21 -23.93
CA GLN A 186 5.80 4.18 -23.53
C GLN A 186 5.99 3.47 -22.18
N VAL A 187 4.89 3.14 -21.48
CA VAL A 187 4.93 2.58 -20.13
C VAL A 187 5.05 1.07 -20.18
N GLY A 188 6.17 0.56 -19.67
CA GLY A 188 6.40 -0.88 -19.56
C GLY A 188 5.90 -1.49 -18.25
N CYS A 189 5.70 -0.66 -17.21
CA CYS A 189 5.22 -1.11 -15.90
C CYS A 189 4.30 -0.07 -15.28
N ILE A 190 3.17 -0.53 -14.73
CA ILE A 190 2.18 0.25 -13.98
C ILE A 190 2.22 -0.23 -12.54
N ILE A 191 2.44 0.66 -11.59
CA ILE A 191 2.40 0.34 -10.16
C ILE A 191 1.26 1.14 -9.52
N ASN A 192 0.25 0.44 -9.01
CA ASN A 192 -0.85 1.06 -8.31
C ASN A 192 -0.58 1.13 -6.81
N THR A 193 -0.55 2.34 -6.26
CA THR A 193 -0.42 2.64 -4.83
C THR A 193 -1.59 3.48 -4.29
N LEU A 194 -2.67 3.56 -5.07
CA LEU A 194 -3.82 4.40 -4.72
C LEU A 194 -4.53 3.88 -3.46
N PRO A 195 -4.98 4.78 -2.57
CA PRO A 195 -5.91 4.44 -1.52
C PRO A 195 -7.30 4.16 -2.12
N LEU A 196 -8.15 3.46 -1.37
CA LEU A 196 -9.55 3.30 -1.73
C LEU A 196 -10.33 4.57 -1.38
N HIS A 197 -10.93 5.17 -2.38
CA HIS A 197 -11.80 6.35 -2.28
C HIS A 197 -12.82 6.29 -3.42
N GLU A 198 -13.92 7.03 -3.32
CA GLU A 198 -14.96 7.07 -4.36
C GLU A 198 -14.41 7.32 -5.78
N ASN A 199 -13.40 8.20 -5.90
CA ASN A 199 -12.77 8.54 -7.19
C ASN A 199 -11.67 7.54 -7.63
N THR A 200 -11.31 6.56 -6.81
CA THR A 200 -10.30 5.54 -7.15
C THR A 200 -10.89 4.15 -7.27
N GLN A 201 -12.10 3.94 -6.79
CA GLN A 201 -12.83 2.69 -6.95
C GLN A 201 -13.05 2.40 -8.43
N SER A 202 -12.72 1.18 -8.87
CA SER A 202 -12.85 0.72 -10.25
C SER A 202 -12.18 1.63 -11.29
N LEU A 203 -11.15 2.37 -10.89
CA LEU A 203 -10.44 3.31 -11.76
C LEU A 203 -9.62 2.60 -12.85
N ILE A 204 -9.06 1.44 -12.51
CA ILE A 204 -8.27 0.62 -13.42
C ILE A 204 -9.21 -0.42 -14.02
N ASP A 205 -9.88 -0.03 -15.09
CA ASP A 205 -10.82 -0.83 -15.86
C ASP A 205 -10.28 -1.16 -17.27
N LEU A 206 -11.00 -1.96 -18.04
CA LEU A 206 -10.60 -2.34 -19.40
C LEU A 206 -10.42 -1.14 -20.35
N PRO A 207 -11.32 -0.13 -20.38
CA PRO A 207 -11.09 1.10 -21.12
C PRO A 207 -9.78 1.79 -20.76
N TRP A 208 -9.48 1.93 -19.48
CA TRP A 208 -8.24 2.54 -19.02
C TRP A 208 -7.02 1.69 -19.42
N LEU A 209 -7.07 0.37 -19.22
CA LEU A 209 -6.01 -0.57 -19.60
C LEU A 209 -5.77 -0.59 -21.12
N SER A 210 -6.77 -0.26 -21.94
CA SER A 210 -6.64 -0.27 -23.40
C SER A 210 -5.64 0.73 -23.97
N HIS A 211 -5.19 1.70 -23.17
CA HIS A 211 -4.16 2.65 -23.55
C HIS A 211 -2.75 2.06 -23.53
N PHE A 212 -2.54 0.93 -22.87
CA PHE A 212 -1.23 0.29 -22.69
C PHE A 212 -0.99 -0.84 -23.69
N ARG A 213 0.26 -1.31 -23.76
CA ARG A 213 0.71 -2.40 -24.62
C ARG A 213 1.68 -3.27 -23.86
N GLU A 214 1.32 -4.56 -23.63
CA GLU A 214 2.17 -5.57 -23.01
C GLU A 214 2.82 -5.10 -21.71
N ALA A 215 2.09 -4.27 -20.94
CA ALA A 215 2.59 -3.72 -19.70
C ALA A 215 2.53 -4.75 -18.56
N LEU A 216 3.46 -4.63 -17.62
CA LEU A 216 3.33 -5.24 -16.29
C LEU A 216 2.43 -4.36 -15.42
N LEU A 217 1.41 -4.94 -14.77
CA LEU A 217 0.64 -4.29 -13.71
C LEU A 217 1.06 -4.84 -12.35
N ILE A 218 1.41 -3.96 -11.40
CA ILE A 218 1.64 -4.32 -9.99
C ILE A 218 0.63 -3.56 -9.14
N ASN A 219 -0.29 -4.28 -8.48
CA ASN A 219 -1.26 -3.67 -7.57
C ASN A 219 -0.86 -3.92 -6.11
N VAL A 220 -0.33 -2.88 -5.47
CA VAL A 220 0.04 -2.82 -4.04
C VAL A 220 -0.72 -1.73 -3.30
N GLY A 221 -1.74 -1.16 -3.93
CA GLY A 221 -2.63 -0.14 -3.36
C GLY A 221 -3.81 -0.76 -2.63
N ARG A 222 -4.96 -0.86 -3.32
CA ARG A 222 -6.19 -1.48 -2.82
C ARG A 222 -6.86 -2.30 -3.92
N GLY A 223 -7.40 -3.46 -3.57
CA GLY A 223 -8.11 -4.35 -4.50
C GLY A 223 -9.19 -3.64 -5.31
N PRO A 224 -10.19 -3.00 -4.67
CA PRO A 224 -11.31 -2.38 -5.38
C PRO A 224 -10.95 -1.21 -6.30
N THR A 225 -9.68 -0.81 -6.39
CA THR A 225 -9.23 0.18 -7.38
C THR A 225 -9.06 -0.41 -8.78
N LEU A 226 -8.98 -1.75 -8.88
CA LEU A 226 -8.85 -2.53 -10.10
C LEU A 226 -10.13 -3.33 -10.34
N VAL A 227 -10.66 -3.29 -11.55
CA VAL A 227 -11.73 -4.20 -11.98
C VAL A 227 -11.10 -5.54 -12.34
N THR A 228 -11.13 -6.49 -11.40
CA THR A 228 -10.43 -7.79 -11.51
C THR A 228 -10.89 -8.61 -12.74
N ASP A 229 -12.16 -8.57 -13.09
CA ASP A 229 -12.71 -9.29 -14.25
C ASP A 229 -12.20 -8.74 -15.60
N ASP A 230 -11.74 -7.50 -15.62
CA ASP A 230 -11.17 -6.86 -16.81
C ASP A 230 -9.75 -7.33 -17.14
N LEU A 231 -9.08 -8.05 -16.24
CA LEU A 231 -7.74 -8.58 -16.47
C LEU A 231 -7.72 -9.62 -17.58
N GLN A 232 -8.68 -10.56 -17.62
CA GLN A 232 -8.71 -11.58 -18.67
C GLN A 232 -8.81 -10.98 -20.08
N PRO A 233 -9.76 -10.09 -20.38
CA PRO A 233 -9.80 -9.41 -21.67
C PRO A 233 -8.58 -8.50 -21.92
N ALA A 234 -7.95 -7.91 -20.89
CA ALA A 234 -6.74 -7.11 -21.05
C ALA A 234 -5.54 -7.97 -21.50
N PHE A 235 -5.37 -9.17 -20.93
CA PHE A 235 -4.37 -10.14 -21.38
C PHE A 235 -4.64 -10.61 -22.82
N ALA A 236 -5.88 -10.99 -23.13
CA ALA A 236 -6.26 -11.46 -24.45
C ALA A 236 -6.00 -10.41 -25.55
N LYS A 237 -6.17 -9.13 -25.21
CA LYS A 237 -5.93 -7.99 -26.13
C LYS A 237 -4.48 -7.49 -26.08
N ARG A 238 -3.62 -8.10 -25.27
CA ARG A 238 -2.22 -7.69 -25.06
C ARG A 238 -2.07 -6.24 -24.58
N TYR A 239 -3.00 -5.76 -23.79
CA TYR A 239 -2.84 -4.51 -23.04
C TYR A 239 -1.90 -4.71 -21.87
N LEU A 240 -2.08 -5.85 -21.16
CA LEU A 240 -1.17 -6.34 -20.13
C LEU A 240 -0.49 -7.63 -20.62
N ASP A 241 0.73 -7.85 -20.21
CA ASP A 241 1.46 -9.10 -20.37
C ASP A 241 1.49 -9.91 -19.08
N TYR A 242 1.49 -9.24 -17.95
CA TYR A 242 1.50 -9.87 -16.62
C TYR A 242 0.88 -8.96 -15.55
N ALA A 243 0.31 -9.55 -14.49
CA ALA A 243 -0.18 -8.82 -13.34
C ALA A 243 0.34 -9.43 -12.03
N VAL A 244 0.80 -8.57 -11.12
CA VAL A 244 1.16 -8.90 -9.75
C VAL A 244 0.14 -8.25 -8.83
N LEU A 245 -0.61 -9.07 -8.10
CA LEU A 245 -1.69 -8.62 -7.24
C LEU A 245 -1.36 -8.99 -5.78
N ASP A 246 -1.14 -7.98 -4.96
CA ASP A 246 -0.91 -8.13 -3.52
C ASP A 246 -2.16 -7.83 -2.69
N VAL A 247 -3.17 -7.20 -3.31
CA VAL A 247 -4.42 -6.77 -2.68
C VAL A 247 -5.63 -7.14 -3.54
N PHE A 248 -6.77 -7.43 -2.88
CA PHE A 248 -7.97 -7.95 -3.49
C PHE A 248 -9.22 -7.29 -2.95
N ASP A 249 -10.36 -7.42 -3.65
CA ASP A 249 -11.66 -6.92 -3.21
C ASP A 249 -12.14 -7.65 -1.95
N ILE A 250 -11.85 -8.95 -1.89
CA ILE A 250 -12.12 -9.81 -0.74
C ILE A 250 -10.80 -10.39 -0.26
N GLU A 251 -10.45 -10.12 0.98
CA GLU A 251 -9.26 -10.65 1.64
C GLU A 251 -9.65 -11.42 2.92
N PRO A 252 -9.20 -12.68 3.07
CA PRO A 252 -8.34 -13.47 2.16
C PRO A 252 -8.98 -13.78 0.82
N LEU A 253 -8.16 -13.86 -0.26
CA LEU A 253 -8.63 -14.24 -1.58
C LEU A 253 -9.32 -15.61 -1.55
N PRO A 254 -10.58 -15.75 -2.01
CA PRO A 254 -11.30 -17.01 -2.04
C PRO A 254 -10.51 -18.13 -2.75
N GLN A 255 -10.60 -19.36 -2.22
CA GLN A 255 -9.86 -20.51 -2.74
C GLN A 255 -10.27 -20.92 -4.16
N ASP A 256 -11.49 -20.61 -4.56
CA ASP A 256 -12.06 -20.84 -5.88
C ASP A 256 -11.81 -19.71 -6.89
N SER A 257 -11.09 -18.66 -6.49
CA SER A 257 -10.74 -17.56 -7.40
C SER A 257 -9.90 -18.05 -8.56
N TRP A 258 -10.29 -17.64 -9.78
CA TRP A 258 -9.55 -17.93 -11.01
C TRP A 258 -8.13 -17.36 -11.03
N LEU A 259 -7.88 -16.33 -10.25
CA LEU A 259 -6.57 -15.68 -10.14
C LEU A 259 -5.45 -16.65 -9.73
N TRP A 260 -5.76 -17.64 -8.86
CA TRP A 260 -4.78 -18.60 -8.38
C TRP A 260 -4.13 -19.45 -9.49
N GLN A 261 -4.87 -19.70 -10.56
CA GLN A 261 -4.43 -20.63 -11.63
C GLN A 261 -4.07 -19.89 -12.93
N HIS A 262 -4.27 -18.56 -13.01
CA HIS A 262 -4.03 -17.85 -14.26
C HIS A 262 -2.53 -17.66 -14.49
N PRO A 263 -1.97 -18.10 -15.64
CA PRO A 263 -0.52 -18.14 -15.87
C PRO A 263 0.13 -16.75 -15.96
N GLN A 264 -0.64 -15.70 -16.19
CA GLN A 264 -0.15 -14.31 -16.27
C GLN A 264 -0.45 -13.51 -14.98
N VAL A 265 -0.83 -14.19 -13.90
CA VAL A 265 -1.12 -13.53 -12.61
C VAL A 265 -0.25 -14.12 -11.52
N PHE A 266 0.43 -13.25 -10.77
CA PHE A 266 1.06 -13.58 -9.50
C PHE A 266 0.18 -13.05 -8.36
N VAL A 267 -0.12 -13.90 -7.40
CA VAL A 267 -0.92 -13.57 -6.20
C VAL A 267 -0.01 -13.58 -4.98
N SER A 268 -0.08 -12.52 -4.17
CA SER A 268 0.56 -12.47 -2.85
C SER A 268 -0.43 -12.01 -1.77
N PRO A 269 -0.26 -12.45 -0.51
CA PRO A 269 -1.28 -12.28 0.53
C PRO A 269 -1.09 -10.97 1.31
N HIS A 270 -1.21 -9.81 0.65
CA HIS A 270 -1.10 -8.46 1.23
C HIS A 270 0.19 -8.29 2.05
N GLN A 271 1.34 -8.60 1.41
CA GLN A 271 2.65 -8.64 2.05
C GLN A 271 3.69 -7.69 1.46
N ALA A 272 3.33 -6.86 0.46
CA ALA A 272 4.26 -5.95 -0.20
C ALA A 272 4.98 -4.99 0.76
N ALA A 273 4.36 -4.68 1.91
CA ALA A 273 4.96 -3.86 2.96
C ALA A 273 4.46 -4.30 4.34
N ILE A 274 4.99 -5.41 4.86
CA ILE A 274 4.63 -5.89 6.20
C ILE A 274 5.16 -4.92 7.25
N THR A 275 4.24 -4.37 8.04
CA THR A 275 4.58 -3.53 9.18
C THR A 275 5.27 -4.36 10.27
N ASP A 276 6.38 -3.88 10.78
CA ASP A 276 7.03 -4.38 11.99
C ASP A 276 6.93 -3.37 13.14
N VAL A 277 7.40 -3.79 14.33
CA VAL A 277 7.32 -2.94 15.52
C VAL A 277 8.21 -1.70 15.42
N HIS A 278 9.31 -1.74 14.68
CA HIS A 278 10.21 -0.60 14.50
C HIS A 278 9.51 0.50 13.70
N ASP A 279 8.83 0.14 12.61
CA ASP A 279 8.02 1.08 11.81
C ASP A 279 6.94 1.76 12.68
N VAL A 280 6.23 0.95 13.50
CA VAL A 280 5.19 1.44 14.40
C VAL A 280 5.79 2.42 15.41
N MET A 281 6.87 2.04 16.10
CA MET A 281 7.50 2.87 17.13
C MET A 281 7.98 4.21 16.58
N LYS A 282 8.63 4.20 15.41
CA LYS A 282 9.10 5.42 14.74
C LYS A 282 7.94 6.38 14.48
N SER A 283 6.84 5.89 13.90
CA SER A 283 5.68 6.70 13.57
C SER A 283 4.86 7.09 14.82
N PHE A 284 4.73 6.18 15.79
CA PHE A 284 4.02 6.46 17.04
C PHE A 284 4.72 7.54 17.89
N THR A 285 6.05 7.46 18.04
CA THR A 285 6.82 8.46 18.79
C THR A 285 6.70 9.84 18.14
N GLN A 286 6.78 9.92 16.82
CA GLN A 286 6.56 11.17 16.09
C GLN A 286 5.12 11.69 16.27
N ALA A 287 4.13 10.81 16.22
CA ALA A 287 2.73 11.16 16.43
C ALA A 287 2.45 11.61 17.85
N LEU A 288 3.03 10.92 18.86
CA LEU A 288 2.90 11.28 20.27
C LEU A 288 3.40 12.70 20.53
N HIS A 289 4.61 13.01 20.08
CA HIS A 289 5.19 14.34 20.23
C HIS A 289 4.31 15.43 19.57
N ALA A 290 3.85 15.17 18.34
CA ALA A 290 3.00 16.12 17.62
C ALA A 290 1.59 16.24 18.26
N TYR A 291 1.07 15.14 18.85
CA TYR A 291 -0.21 15.15 19.56
C TYR A 291 -0.15 15.99 20.83
N GLU A 292 0.88 15.80 21.67
CA GLU A 292 1.07 16.54 22.92
C GLU A 292 1.24 18.05 22.70
N LEU A 293 1.95 18.43 21.63
CA LEU A 293 2.16 19.82 21.26
C LEU A 293 1.05 20.41 20.38
N ASN A 294 0.02 19.64 20.06
CA ASN A 294 -1.05 19.99 19.12
C ASN A 294 -0.55 20.49 17.76
N LEU A 295 0.53 19.89 17.27
CA LEU A 295 1.16 20.23 15.98
C LEU A 295 0.57 19.40 14.83
N GLN A 296 0.66 19.94 13.63
CA GLN A 296 0.46 19.17 12.41
C GLN A 296 1.70 18.29 12.15
N SER A 297 1.49 17.08 11.67
CA SER A 297 2.56 16.17 11.29
C SER A 297 2.08 15.28 10.15
N GLU A 298 2.99 14.90 9.27
CA GLU A 298 2.71 14.04 8.11
C GLU A 298 2.28 12.60 8.46
N VAL A 299 2.45 12.20 9.74
CA VAL A 299 1.94 10.92 10.24
C VAL A 299 0.43 10.95 10.50
N PHE A 300 -0.18 12.14 10.61
CA PHE A 300 -1.63 12.27 10.71
C PHE A 300 -2.27 12.27 9.33
N ALA A 301 -3.33 11.49 9.21
CA ALA A 301 -4.13 11.43 8.00
C ALA A 301 -5.00 12.69 7.85
N ASP A 302 -5.20 13.10 6.62
CA ASP A 302 -6.20 14.12 6.27
C ASP A 302 -7.56 13.43 6.09
N LEU A 303 -8.37 13.43 7.15
CA LEU A 303 -9.68 12.77 7.14
C LEU A 303 -10.65 13.37 6.12
N SER A 304 -10.45 14.63 5.70
CA SER A 304 -11.27 15.24 4.64
C SER A 304 -10.99 14.64 3.27
N ARG A 305 -9.80 14.08 3.09
CA ARG A 305 -9.39 13.38 1.86
C ARG A 305 -9.57 11.86 1.94
N GLY A 306 -9.82 11.34 3.15
CA GLY A 306 -9.95 9.89 3.40
C GLY A 306 -8.64 9.11 3.40
N TYR A 307 -7.48 9.79 3.43
CA TYR A 307 -6.16 9.16 3.44
C TYR A 307 -5.05 10.02 4.05
#